data_e0bc22d54736e31a580db64df4a9821f
#
_entry.id   e0bc22d54736e31a580db64df4a9821f
#
_cell.length_a   1.000
_cell.length_b   1.000
_cell.length_c   1.000
_cell.angle_alpha   90.00
_cell.angle_beta   90.00
_cell.angle_gamma   90.00
#
_symmetry.space_group_name_H-M   'P 1'
#
loop_
_entity.id
_entity.type
_entity.pdbx_description
1 polymer ?
#
loop_
_entity_poly.entity_id
_entity_poly.type
_entity_poly.pdbx_seq_one_letter_code
_entity_poly.pdbx_strand_id
1 'polypeptide(L)'
;MKLFIISDIHGSLTAFEKALVQFEKEDADLLVICGDYLNHGPRNNIPQGYDTKKLAEKLNYHKEKIICVRGNCDSEVDQMMLDFPVLAPITNIILPKGTRVFVHHGHLYSQEDCKKLLPKQSIVVSGHTHIPLLEKSDDIVFLNPGSISIPKADSAPGYAIINSDEKSVAISIHNLEGEKLKSLNF
;
A
#
# COMPACT_ATOMS: atom_id res chain seq x y z
N MET A 1 -16.82 -2.96 2.79
CA MET A 1 -15.71 -2.43 1.95
C MET A 1 -14.43 -3.12 2.35
N LYS A 2 -13.76 -3.73 1.40
CA LYS A 2 -12.47 -4.41 1.64
C LYS A 2 -11.39 -3.75 0.80
N LEU A 3 -10.35 -3.21 1.43
CA LEU A 3 -9.19 -2.62 0.79
C LEU A 3 -8.02 -3.61 0.84
N PHE A 4 -7.41 -3.86 -0.31
CA PHE A 4 -6.16 -4.60 -0.44
C PHE A 4 -5.02 -3.61 -0.63
N ILE A 5 -4.01 -3.64 0.22
CA ILE A 5 -3.01 -2.59 0.33
C ILE A 5 -1.63 -3.18 0.06
N ILE A 6 -0.92 -2.59 -0.90
CA ILE A 6 0.47 -2.91 -1.22
C ILE A 6 1.32 -1.65 -1.28
N SER A 7 2.62 -1.82 -1.25
CA SER A 7 3.59 -0.74 -1.38
C SER A 7 4.90 -1.23 -1.98
N ASP A 8 5.68 -0.28 -2.48
CA ASP A 8 7.09 -0.49 -2.83
C ASP A 8 7.28 -1.68 -3.80
N ILE A 9 6.61 -1.57 -4.98
CA ILE A 9 6.63 -2.56 -6.07
C ILE A 9 7.98 -2.53 -6.77
N HIS A 10 8.55 -1.33 -6.94
CA HIS A 10 9.88 -1.10 -7.51
C HIS A 10 10.14 -1.81 -8.84
N GLY A 11 9.14 -1.86 -9.71
CA GLY A 11 9.27 -2.44 -11.05
C GLY A 11 9.18 -3.96 -11.13
N SER A 12 8.94 -4.66 -10.01
CA SER A 12 8.82 -6.12 -10.00
C SER A 12 7.46 -6.59 -10.50
N LEU A 13 7.40 -6.98 -11.77
CA LEU A 13 6.21 -7.61 -12.36
C LEU A 13 5.83 -8.89 -11.60
N THR A 14 6.81 -9.75 -11.30
CA THR A 14 6.56 -11.04 -10.63
C THR A 14 5.94 -10.84 -9.24
N ALA A 15 6.41 -9.86 -8.46
CA ALA A 15 5.84 -9.58 -7.14
C ALA A 15 4.42 -9.03 -7.26
N PHE A 16 4.18 -8.16 -8.23
CA PHE A 16 2.84 -7.62 -8.49
C PHE A 16 1.85 -8.70 -8.94
N GLU A 17 2.27 -9.63 -9.80
CA GLU A 17 1.43 -10.77 -10.21
C GLU A 17 1.04 -11.68 -9.04
N LYS A 18 1.97 -11.96 -8.13
CA LYS A 18 1.65 -12.68 -6.89
C LYS A 18 0.67 -11.92 -6.00
N ALA A 19 0.84 -10.60 -5.87
CA ALA A 19 -0.09 -9.77 -5.12
C ALA A 19 -1.49 -9.74 -5.75
N LEU A 20 -1.60 -9.72 -7.08
CA LEU A 20 -2.89 -9.80 -7.79
C LEU A 20 -3.61 -11.12 -7.53
N VAL A 21 -2.91 -12.25 -7.47
CA VAL A 21 -3.52 -13.53 -7.10
C VAL A 21 -4.16 -13.47 -5.71
N GLN A 22 -3.52 -12.79 -4.76
CA GLN A 22 -4.11 -12.62 -3.43
C GLN A 22 -5.24 -11.58 -3.43
N PHE A 23 -5.11 -10.50 -4.21
CA PHE A 23 -6.18 -9.51 -4.39
C PHE A 23 -7.48 -10.14 -4.88
N GLU A 24 -7.38 -11.04 -5.87
CA GLU A 24 -8.53 -11.79 -6.41
C GLU A 24 -9.11 -12.78 -5.38
N LYS A 25 -8.25 -13.54 -4.67
CA LYS A 25 -8.70 -14.47 -3.62
C LYS A 25 -9.41 -13.78 -2.46
N GLU A 26 -8.93 -12.59 -2.10
CA GLU A 26 -9.53 -11.77 -1.03
C GLU A 26 -10.84 -11.13 -1.47
N ASP A 27 -11.18 -11.14 -2.74
CA ASP A 27 -12.36 -10.46 -3.31
C ASP A 27 -12.45 -9.02 -2.81
N ALA A 28 -11.33 -8.28 -2.93
CA ALA A 28 -11.24 -6.92 -2.44
C ALA A 28 -11.86 -5.92 -3.42
N ASP A 29 -12.52 -4.91 -2.87
CA ASP A 29 -13.19 -3.87 -3.65
C ASP A 29 -12.18 -2.96 -4.36
N LEU A 30 -11.09 -2.58 -3.64
CA LEU A 30 -10.09 -1.62 -4.12
C LEU A 30 -8.68 -2.11 -3.82
N LEU A 31 -7.77 -1.81 -4.76
CA LEU A 31 -6.33 -1.98 -4.64
C LEU A 31 -5.71 -0.62 -4.28
N VAL A 32 -5.19 -0.52 -3.06
CA VAL A 32 -4.50 0.69 -2.57
C VAL A 32 -3.00 0.50 -2.73
N ILE A 33 -2.34 1.42 -3.46
CA ILE A 33 -0.89 1.36 -3.71
C ILE A 33 -0.23 2.58 -3.06
N CYS A 34 0.67 2.34 -2.10
CA CYS A 34 1.29 3.39 -1.31
C CYS A 34 2.55 4.00 -1.97
N GLY A 35 2.69 3.92 -3.30
CA GLY A 35 3.79 4.52 -4.06
C GLY A 35 4.93 3.56 -4.39
N ASP A 36 5.95 4.11 -5.06
CA ASP A 36 7.15 3.43 -5.58
C ASP A 36 6.80 2.27 -6.53
N TYR A 37 6.23 2.68 -7.71
CA TYR A 37 5.66 1.74 -8.70
C TYR A 37 6.72 1.09 -9.59
N LEU A 38 7.37 1.89 -10.46
CA LEU A 38 8.16 1.39 -11.58
C LEU A 38 9.66 1.44 -11.32
N ASN A 39 10.15 2.51 -10.69
CA ASN A 39 11.57 2.71 -10.46
C ASN A 39 12.05 1.92 -9.24
N HIS A 40 13.11 1.11 -9.41
CA HIS A 40 13.71 0.35 -8.30
C HIS A 40 14.36 1.24 -7.22
N GLY A 41 14.62 2.53 -7.53
CA GLY A 41 15.36 3.46 -6.68
C GLY A 41 16.89 3.18 -6.68
N PRO A 42 17.71 4.24 -6.74
CA PRO A 42 19.17 4.08 -6.96
C PRO A 42 19.90 3.42 -5.78
N ARG A 43 19.26 3.32 -4.63
CA ARG A 43 19.82 2.69 -3.41
C ARG A 43 19.48 1.21 -3.25
N ASN A 44 18.57 0.69 -4.08
CA ASN A 44 18.11 -0.69 -4.00
C ASN A 44 18.72 -1.53 -5.13
N ASN A 45 18.90 -2.81 -4.87
CA ASN A 45 19.15 -3.76 -5.95
C ASN A 45 17.93 -3.88 -6.84
N ILE A 46 18.13 -4.23 -8.12
CA ILE A 46 17.03 -4.53 -9.03
C ILE A 46 16.28 -5.76 -8.51
N PRO A 47 14.97 -5.67 -8.24
CA PRO A 47 14.23 -6.80 -7.70
C PRO A 47 14.03 -7.90 -8.74
N GLN A 48 13.72 -9.09 -8.26
CA GLN A 48 13.38 -10.23 -9.12
C GLN A 48 12.17 -9.90 -10.01
N GLY A 49 12.26 -10.27 -11.29
CA GLY A 49 11.17 -10.05 -12.25
C GLY A 49 10.96 -8.57 -12.59
N TYR A 50 12.01 -7.77 -12.58
CA TYR A 50 11.97 -6.36 -12.96
C TYR A 50 11.60 -6.21 -14.44
N ASP A 51 10.41 -5.70 -14.72
CA ASP A 51 9.90 -5.40 -16.07
C ASP A 51 8.88 -4.24 -15.98
N THR A 52 9.39 -3.03 -16.01
CA THR A 52 8.59 -1.82 -15.78
C THR A 52 7.52 -1.61 -16.86
N LYS A 53 7.79 -2.01 -18.10
CA LYS A 53 6.84 -1.85 -19.20
C LYS A 53 5.63 -2.75 -19.02
N LYS A 54 5.86 -4.05 -18.81
CA LYS A 54 4.75 -4.99 -18.60
C LYS A 54 4.03 -4.74 -17.27
N LEU A 55 4.75 -4.27 -16.25
CA LEU A 55 4.12 -3.85 -14.99
C LEU A 55 3.17 -2.68 -15.21
N ALA A 56 3.59 -1.65 -15.98
CA ALA A 56 2.72 -0.53 -16.30
C ALA A 56 1.47 -0.96 -17.08
N GLU A 57 1.62 -1.84 -18.10
CA GLU A 57 0.49 -2.42 -18.84
C GLU A 57 -0.49 -3.14 -17.89
N LYS A 58 0.04 -3.91 -16.94
CA LYS A 58 -0.78 -4.66 -15.98
C LYS A 58 -1.46 -3.74 -14.94
N LEU A 59 -0.77 -2.71 -14.45
CA LEU A 59 -1.36 -1.69 -13.59
C LEU A 59 -2.50 -0.95 -14.31
N ASN A 60 -2.30 -0.55 -15.56
CA ASN A 60 -3.31 0.13 -16.38
C ASN A 60 -4.56 -0.73 -16.62
N TYR A 61 -4.39 -2.05 -16.75
CA TYR A 61 -5.52 -2.98 -16.85
C TYR A 61 -6.42 -2.95 -15.60
N HIS A 62 -5.86 -2.72 -14.42
CA HIS A 62 -6.58 -2.67 -13.15
C HIS A 62 -6.93 -1.26 -12.67
N LYS A 63 -6.70 -0.21 -13.46
CA LYS A 63 -6.79 1.20 -13.07
C LYS A 63 -8.09 1.61 -12.40
N GLU A 64 -9.22 1.01 -12.76
CA GLU A 64 -10.54 1.33 -12.19
C GLU A 64 -10.68 0.90 -10.71
N LYS A 65 -9.85 -0.04 -10.26
CA LYS A 65 -9.82 -0.49 -8.87
C LYS A 65 -8.69 0.12 -8.06
N ILE A 66 -7.80 0.90 -8.68
CA ILE A 66 -6.61 1.45 -8.02
C ILE A 66 -6.91 2.79 -7.37
N ILE A 67 -6.58 2.89 -6.09
CA ILE A 67 -6.36 4.15 -5.37
C ILE A 67 -4.89 4.21 -4.97
N CYS A 68 -4.24 5.35 -5.18
CA CYS A 68 -2.80 5.39 -5.01
C CYS A 68 -2.26 6.76 -4.58
N VAL A 69 -0.99 6.78 -4.18
CA VAL A 69 -0.24 7.99 -3.84
C VAL A 69 1.16 7.94 -4.44
N ARG A 70 1.81 9.09 -4.56
CA ARG A 70 3.20 9.23 -5.02
C ARG A 70 4.19 8.71 -3.98
N GLY A 71 5.09 7.84 -4.37
CA GLY A 71 6.29 7.49 -3.63
C GLY A 71 7.48 8.42 -3.93
N ASN A 72 8.60 8.19 -3.24
CA ASN A 72 9.80 9.01 -3.44
C ASN A 72 10.59 8.64 -4.71
N CYS A 73 10.36 7.45 -5.26
CA CYS A 73 10.97 7.03 -6.53
C CYS A 73 10.07 7.33 -7.74
N ASP A 74 8.83 7.77 -7.54
CA ASP A 74 7.89 8.04 -8.61
C ASP A 74 8.10 9.44 -9.21
N SER A 75 8.03 9.52 -10.52
CA SER A 75 8.32 10.71 -11.30
C SER A 75 7.25 10.98 -12.35
N GLU A 76 7.41 12.10 -13.04
CA GLU A 76 6.58 12.46 -14.19
C GLU A 76 6.68 11.42 -15.31
N VAL A 77 7.79 10.68 -15.40
CA VAL A 77 7.96 9.59 -16.40
C VAL A 77 7.05 8.41 -16.04
N ASP A 78 6.89 8.09 -14.76
CA ASP A 78 5.95 7.06 -14.33
C ASP A 78 4.50 7.45 -14.69
N GLN A 79 4.14 8.74 -14.51
CA GLN A 79 2.83 9.24 -14.93
C GLN A 79 2.59 9.15 -16.45
N MET A 80 3.64 9.25 -17.27
CA MET A 80 3.50 9.07 -18.73
C MET A 80 3.19 7.62 -19.12
N MET A 81 3.52 6.66 -18.27
CA MET A 81 3.30 5.24 -18.51
C MET A 81 2.00 4.70 -17.87
N LEU A 82 1.46 5.42 -16.88
CA LEU A 82 0.30 4.99 -16.09
C LEU A 82 -0.93 5.83 -16.44
N ASP A 83 -2.02 5.17 -16.82
CA ASP A 83 -3.29 5.77 -17.27
C ASP A 83 -4.19 6.23 -16.10
N PHE A 84 -3.63 6.41 -14.92
CA PHE A 84 -4.31 6.89 -13.72
C PHE A 84 -3.39 7.85 -12.94
N PRO A 85 -3.94 8.78 -12.11
CA PRO A 85 -3.13 9.77 -11.41
C PRO A 85 -2.24 9.11 -10.34
N VAL A 86 -0.90 9.26 -10.45
CA VAL A 86 0.06 8.65 -9.51
C VAL A 86 0.89 9.66 -8.72
N LEU A 87 0.74 10.96 -9.00
CA LEU A 87 1.60 11.99 -8.41
C LEU A 87 0.98 12.71 -7.19
N ALA A 88 -0.20 12.31 -6.73
CA ALA A 88 -0.80 12.88 -5.53
C ALA A 88 -0.02 12.44 -4.28
N PRO A 89 0.43 13.36 -3.42
CA PRO A 89 1.24 13.01 -2.25
C PRO A 89 0.43 12.29 -1.16
N ILE A 90 -0.87 12.49 -1.13
CA ILE A 90 -1.80 11.90 -0.17
C ILE A 90 -3.13 11.55 -0.84
N THR A 91 -3.86 10.60 -0.24
CA THR A 91 -5.28 10.39 -0.50
C THR A 91 -6.02 10.03 0.78
N ASN A 92 -7.34 10.19 0.77
CA ASN A 92 -8.21 9.81 1.89
C ASN A 92 -9.31 8.90 1.39
N ILE A 93 -9.56 7.82 2.14
CA ILE A 93 -10.68 6.91 1.92
C ILE A 93 -11.55 6.98 3.18
N ILE A 94 -12.85 7.11 3.02
CA ILE A 94 -13.80 7.06 4.14
C ILE A 94 -14.48 5.70 4.11
N LEU A 95 -14.27 4.93 5.16
CA LEU A 95 -14.87 3.61 5.33
C LEU A 95 -16.36 3.71 5.69
N PRO A 96 -17.16 2.65 5.50
CA PRO A 96 -18.60 2.65 5.85
C PRO A 96 -18.90 3.09 7.27
N LYS A 97 -18.06 2.74 8.26
CA LYS A 97 -18.13 3.18 9.65
C LYS A 97 -17.87 4.69 9.84
N GLY A 98 -17.45 5.41 8.79
CA GLY A 98 -17.01 6.80 8.87
C GLY A 98 -15.54 6.98 9.25
N THR A 99 -14.80 5.91 9.50
CA THR A 99 -13.37 5.95 9.79
C THR A 99 -12.58 6.45 8.59
N ARG A 100 -11.70 7.42 8.81
CA ARG A 100 -10.79 7.95 7.78
C ARG A 100 -9.57 7.04 7.64
N VAL A 101 -9.28 6.61 6.44
CA VAL A 101 -7.99 6.03 6.05
C VAL A 101 -7.19 7.11 5.31
N PHE A 102 -6.12 7.57 5.92
CA PHE A 102 -5.18 8.53 5.35
C PHE A 102 -4.02 7.75 4.75
N VAL A 103 -3.85 7.84 3.44
CA VAL A 103 -2.81 7.13 2.70
C VAL A 103 -1.73 8.13 2.26
N HIS A 104 -0.48 7.82 2.55
CA HIS A 104 0.70 8.54 2.06
C HIS A 104 1.83 7.52 1.86
N HIS A 105 2.92 7.92 1.22
CA HIS A 105 4.03 6.95 1.03
C HIS A 105 4.87 6.74 2.30
N GLY A 106 5.08 7.77 3.12
CA GLY A 106 5.87 7.67 4.35
C GLY A 106 7.13 8.54 4.37
N HIS A 107 7.50 9.18 3.26
CA HIS A 107 8.68 10.03 3.17
C HIS A 107 8.43 11.51 3.50
N LEU A 108 7.16 11.97 3.52
CA LEU A 108 6.79 13.37 3.74
C LEU A 108 6.23 13.64 5.15
N TYR A 109 5.56 12.68 5.74
CA TYR A 109 4.90 12.83 7.04
C TYR A 109 5.41 11.75 8.00
N SER A 110 5.83 12.17 9.18
CA SER A 110 6.12 11.28 10.30
C SER A 110 4.82 10.85 11.01
N GLN A 111 4.90 9.84 11.89
CA GLN A 111 3.76 9.48 12.73
C GLN A 111 3.30 10.66 13.61
N GLU A 112 4.24 11.45 14.12
CA GLU A 112 3.92 12.64 14.93
C GLU A 112 3.22 13.73 14.14
N ASP A 113 3.57 13.91 12.86
CA ASP A 113 2.83 14.82 11.97
C ASP A 113 1.41 14.31 11.75
N CYS A 114 1.24 13.02 11.49
CA CYS A 114 -0.08 12.40 11.31
C CYS A 114 -0.95 12.55 12.57
N LYS A 115 -0.38 12.37 13.78
CA LYS A 115 -1.11 12.57 15.05
C LYS A 115 -1.63 14.01 15.23
N LYS A 116 -0.87 15.00 14.73
CA LYS A 116 -1.28 16.41 14.81
C LYS A 116 -2.32 16.79 13.75
N LEU A 117 -2.24 16.17 12.57
CA LEU A 117 -3.05 16.55 11.40
C LEU A 117 -4.39 15.81 11.33
N LEU A 118 -4.47 14.62 11.91
CA LEU A 118 -5.62 13.74 11.70
C LEU A 118 -6.53 13.66 12.93
N PRO A 119 -7.84 13.49 12.73
CA PRO A 119 -8.74 13.22 13.84
C PRO A 119 -8.41 11.86 14.49
N LYS A 120 -8.73 11.74 15.78
CA LYS A 120 -8.71 10.45 16.47
C LYS A 120 -9.55 9.42 15.73
N GLN A 121 -9.22 8.15 15.91
CA GLN A 121 -9.84 7.01 15.22
C GLN A 121 -9.62 7.03 13.70
N SER A 122 -8.54 7.64 13.23
CA SER A 122 -8.04 7.50 11.87
C SER A 122 -7.12 6.29 11.74
N ILE A 123 -7.01 5.80 10.51
CA ILE A 123 -6.02 4.80 10.11
C ILE A 123 -5.04 5.50 9.16
N VAL A 124 -3.75 5.44 9.47
CA VAL A 124 -2.67 5.93 8.62
C VAL A 124 -2.05 4.76 7.92
N VAL A 125 -2.03 4.80 6.60
CA VAL A 125 -1.41 3.77 5.76
C VAL A 125 -0.19 4.36 5.06
N SER A 126 0.95 3.69 5.17
CA SER A 126 2.20 4.13 4.55
C SER A 126 3.02 2.97 3.99
N GLY A 127 4.05 3.27 3.21
CA GLY A 127 5.08 2.36 2.69
C GLY A 127 6.48 2.81 3.09
N HIS A 128 7.37 2.98 2.10
CA HIS A 128 8.70 3.60 2.16
C HIS A 128 9.77 2.85 2.99
N THR A 129 9.43 2.42 4.18
CA THR A 129 10.40 1.73 5.06
C THR A 129 10.68 0.30 4.60
N HIS A 130 9.79 -0.32 3.82
CA HIS A 130 9.75 -1.72 3.42
C HIS A 130 9.63 -2.70 4.61
N ILE A 131 9.25 -2.20 5.79
CA ILE A 131 9.12 -2.97 7.02
C ILE A 131 7.63 -2.99 7.43
N PRO A 132 7.01 -4.15 7.60
CA PRO A 132 5.60 -4.23 7.97
C PRO A 132 5.37 -3.72 9.40
N LEU A 133 4.39 -2.85 9.54
CA LEU A 133 3.98 -2.25 10.81
C LEU A 133 2.46 -2.33 10.97
N LEU A 134 2.00 -2.75 12.12
CA LEU A 134 0.60 -2.60 12.55
C LEU A 134 0.59 -2.33 14.04
N GLU A 135 0.27 -1.10 14.40
CA GLU A 135 0.23 -0.64 15.79
C GLU A 135 -0.83 0.44 15.99
N LYS A 136 -1.32 0.57 17.22
CA LYS A 136 -2.19 1.67 17.64
C LYS A 136 -1.44 2.58 18.59
N SER A 137 -1.45 3.88 18.30
CA SER A 137 -0.87 4.93 19.14
C SER A 137 -1.78 6.16 19.16
N ASP A 138 -2.11 6.65 20.35
CA ASP A 138 -2.97 7.84 20.57
C ASP A 138 -4.31 7.81 19.79
N ASP A 139 -4.98 6.67 19.79
CA ASP A 139 -6.23 6.41 19.06
C ASP A 139 -6.11 6.47 17.51
N ILE A 140 -4.91 6.45 16.98
CA ILE A 140 -4.64 6.29 15.54
C ILE A 140 -4.00 4.93 15.31
N VAL A 141 -4.41 4.23 14.26
CA VAL A 141 -3.76 3.01 13.80
C VAL A 141 -2.76 3.36 12.71
N PHE A 142 -1.52 2.90 12.86
CA PHE A 142 -0.47 3.00 11.86
C PHE A 142 -0.28 1.64 11.19
N LEU A 143 -0.42 1.61 9.86
CA LEU A 143 -0.34 0.43 9.04
C LEU A 143 0.71 0.64 7.93
N ASN A 144 1.65 -0.29 7.82
CA ASN A 144 2.55 -0.41 6.67
C ASN A 144 2.53 -1.88 6.22
N PRO A 145 2.19 -2.19 4.97
CA PRO A 145 2.18 -3.57 4.48
C PRO A 145 3.60 -4.16 4.31
N GLY A 146 4.64 -3.32 4.41
CA GLY A 146 5.98 -3.65 3.93
C GLY A 146 6.12 -3.48 2.42
N SER A 147 7.16 -4.03 1.82
CA SER A 147 7.34 -4.07 0.37
C SER A 147 6.92 -5.43 -0.19
N ILE A 148 6.26 -5.44 -1.35
CA ILE A 148 5.94 -6.71 -2.04
C ILE A 148 7.15 -7.28 -2.80
N SER A 149 8.23 -6.52 -3.02
CA SER A 149 9.34 -6.93 -3.88
C SER A 149 10.71 -6.93 -3.21
N ILE A 150 10.97 -5.96 -2.33
CA ILE A 150 12.27 -5.75 -1.65
C ILE A 150 12.06 -5.49 -0.15
N PRO A 151 11.53 -6.45 0.61
CA PRO A 151 11.31 -6.30 2.04
C PRO A 151 12.64 -6.08 2.79
N LYS A 152 12.56 -5.45 3.96
CA LYS A 152 13.71 -5.17 4.84
C LYS A 152 13.49 -5.76 6.23
N ALA A 153 14.55 -5.77 7.04
CA ALA A 153 14.55 -6.27 8.42
C ALA A 153 14.04 -7.73 8.52
N ASP A 154 14.49 -8.59 7.61
CA ASP A 154 14.15 -10.01 7.52
C ASP A 154 12.63 -10.28 7.44
N SER A 155 11.86 -9.28 7.00
CA SER A 155 10.43 -9.46 6.78
C SER A 155 10.14 -10.16 5.45
N ALA A 156 9.02 -10.87 5.37
CA ALA A 156 8.53 -11.43 4.12
C ALA A 156 7.91 -10.35 3.23
N PRO A 157 7.93 -10.51 1.88
CA PRO A 157 7.09 -9.73 0.98
C PRO A 157 5.62 -9.86 1.38
N GLY A 158 4.90 -8.74 1.45
CA GLY A 158 3.57 -8.79 2.04
C GLY A 158 2.60 -7.72 1.55
N TYR A 159 1.36 -7.87 2.00
CA TYR A 159 0.25 -6.96 1.77
C TYR A 159 -0.58 -6.80 3.05
N ALA A 160 -1.45 -5.80 3.06
CA ALA A 160 -2.39 -5.64 4.16
C ALA A 160 -3.83 -5.62 3.66
N ILE A 161 -4.76 -5.99 4.55
CA ILE A 161 -6.20 -5.90 4.32
C ILE A 161 -6.80 -4.97 5.38
N ILE A 162 -7.66 -4.05 4.93
CA ILE A 162 -8.64 -3.37 5.79
C ILE A 162 -10.01 -3.83 5.34
N ASN A 163 -10.73 -4.50 6.22
CA ASN A 163 -12.11 -4.91 5.98
C ASN A 163 -13.04 -4.16 6.93
N SER A 164 -13.98 -3.41 6.38
CA SER A 164 -14.91 -2.56 7.16
C SER A 164 -16.35 -2.77 6.74
N ASP A 165 -17.19 -2.91 7.73
CA ASP A 165 -18.64 -2.72 7.64
C ASP A 165 -19.08 -1.47 8.44
N GLU A 166 -20.39 -1.29 8.68
CA GLU A 166 -20.94 -0.18 9.43
C GLU A 166 -20.59 -0.22 10.94
N LYS A 167 -20.15 -1.36 11.45
CA LYS A 167 -19.97 -1.61 12.89
C LYS A 167 -18.51 -1.76 13.28
N SER A 168 -17.68 -2.30 12.41
CA SER A 168 -16.32 -2.73 12.75
C SER A 168 -15.31 -2.45 11.61
N VAL A 169 -14.04 -2.36 12.00
CA VAL A 169 -12.92 -2.35 11.09
C VAL A 169 -11.92 -3.41 11.53
N ALA A 170 -11.65 -4.38 10.68
CA ALA A 170 -10.61 -5.39 10.89
C ALA A 170 -9.42 -5.11 9.97
N ILE A 171 -8.22 -5.13 10.54
CA ILE A 171 -6.98 -4.84 9.83
C ILE A 171 -6.05 -6.05 9.97
N SER A 172 -5.40 -6.47 8.90
CA SER A 172 -4.42 -7.55 8.95
C SER A 172 -3.28 -7.36 7.94
N ILE A 173 -2.11 -7.89 8.29
CA ILE A 173 -0.94 -7.99 7.40
C ILE A 173 -0.74 -9.46 7.08
N HIS A 174 -0.43 -9.75 5.81
CA HIS A 174 -0.21 -11.08 5.28
C HIS A 174 1.08 -11.11 4.44
N ASN A 175 1.69 -12.29 4.32
CA ASN A 175 2.71 -12.52 3.30
C ASN A 175 2.07 -12.79 1.93
N LEU A 176 2.86 -12.82 0.86
CA LEU A 176 2.34 -13.08 -0.50
C LEU A 176 1.85 -14.52 -0.73
N GLU A 177 2.10 -15.43 0.21
CA GLU A 177 1.54 -16.79 0.24
C GLU A 177 0.13 -16.83 0.84
N GLY A 178 -0.32 -15.69 1.46
CA GLY A 178 -1.63 -15.53 2.06
C GLY A 178 -1.68 -15.85 3.56
N GLU A 179 -0.54 -16.11 4.19
CA GLU A 179 -0.48 -16.37 5.63
C GLU A 179 -0.62 -15.05 6.41
N LYS A 180 -1.51 -15.04 7.39
CA LYS A 180 -1.73 -13.87 8.27
C LYS A 180 -0.59 -13.75 9.27
N LEU A 181 0.08 -12.60 9.26
CA LEU A 181 1.22 -12.30 10.14
C LEU A 181 0.82 -11.48 11.36
N LYS A 182 -0.07 -10.50 11.17
CA LYS A 182 -0.56 -9.61 12.25
C LYS A 182 -2.03 -9.28 12.02
N SER A 183 -2.77 -8.95 13.09
CA SER A 183 -4.15 -8.44 12.97
C SER A 183 -4.50 -7.53 14.15
N LEU A 184 -5.46 -6.61 13.89
CA LEU A 184 -5.99 -5.66 14.84
C LEU A 184 -7.46 -5.39 14.50
N ASN A 185 -8.33 -5.34 15.52
CA ASN A 185 -9.71 -4.85 15.39
C ASN A 185 -9.79 -3.43 15.93
N PHE A 186 -10.54 -2.58 15.20
CA PHE A 186 -10.56 -1.14 15.43
C PHE A 186 -11.99 -0.55 15.44
#